data_3ab07ac97d54ae6e7a795bd6557a8b6b
#
_entry.id   3ab07ac97d54ae6e7a795bd6557a8b6b
#
_cell.length_a   1.000
_cell.length_b   1.000
_cell.length_c   1.000
_cell.angle_alpha   90.00
_cell.angle_beta   90.00
_cell.angle_gamma   90.00
#
_symmetry.space_group_name_H-M   'P 1'
#
loop_
_entity.id
_entity.type
_entity.pdbx_description
1 polymer ?
#
loop_
_entity_poly.entity_id
_entity_poly.type
_entity_poly.pdbx_seq_one_letter_code
_entity_poly.pdbx_strand_id
1 'polypeptide(L)'
;MKFIDQLEARWTGSDTMLCVGLDPNPARLPKTASGAAVPVFDFCRDIIDATADTVCAFKPQFAYFAAMRELDALERLTAYIHERHPGIPVILDAKRGDIGSTARAYAVEAFEVYGADAVTLSPYMGLDRKSVV
;
A
#
# COMPACT_ATOMS: atom_id res chain seq x y z
N MET A 1 -1.92 -16.88 -2.89
CA MET A 1 -0.59 -17.10 -2.24
C MET A 1 -0.61 -16.32 -0.93
N LYS A 2 -0.01 -16.84 0.15
CA LYS A 2 0.06 -16.06 1.39
C LYS A 2 1.04 -14.90 1.22
N PHE A 3 0.82 -13.80 1.93
CA PHE A 3 1.70 -12.63 1.90
C PHE A 3 3.18 -12.98 2.15
N ILE A 4 3.45 -13.84 3.14
CA ILE A 4 4.83 -14.23 3.45
C ILE A 4 5.49 -14.99 2.30
N ASP A 5 4.75 -15.84 1.61
CA ASP A 5 5.28 -16.61 0.47
C ASP A 5 5.64 -15.68 -0.70
N GLN A 6 4.84 -14.62 -0.93
CA GLN A 6 5.13 -13.59 -1.94
C GLN A 6 6.40 -12.82 -1.57
N LEU A 7 6.52 -12.43 -0.29
CA LEU A 7 7.65 -11.67 0.21
C LEU A 7 8.96 -12.48 0.12
N GLU A 8 8.93 -13.75 0.54
CA GLU A 8 10.08 -14.66 0.43
C GLU A 8 10.50 -14.91 -1.03
N ALA A 9 9.53 -15.05 -1.93
CA ALA A 9 9.81 -15.17 -3.36
C ALA A 9 10.53 -13.94 -3.92
N ARG A 10 10.16 -12.74 -3.47
CA ARG A 10 10.84 -11.49 -3.84
C ARG A 10 12.24 -11.38 -3.24
N TRP A 11 12.41 -11.73 -1.95
CA TRP A 11 13.72 -11.71 -1.30
C TRP A 11 14.74 -12.60 -2.03
N THR A 12 14.32 -13.81 -2.40
CA THR A 12 15.20 -14.76 -3.07
C THR A 12 15.33 -14.52 -4.56
N GLY A 13 14.24 -14.15 -5.23
CA GLY A 13 14.23 -13.99 -6.69
C GLY A 13 14.84 -12.68 -7.18
N SER A 14 14.73 -11.60 -6.40
CA SER A 14 15.25 -10.27 -6.75
C SER A 14 16.41 -9.82 -5.85
N ASP A 15 16.86 -10.68 -4.92
CA ASP A 15 17.94 -10.40 -3.96
C ASP A 15 17.81 -9.03 -3.28
N THR A 16 16.58 -8.70 -2.83
CA THR A 16 16.25 -7.40 -2.24
C THR A 16 15.32 -7.52 -1.05
N MET A 17 15.59 -6.73 -0.02
CA MET A 17 14.71 -6.52 1.14
C MET A 17 14.15 -5.08 1.18
N LEU A 18 14.32 -4.33 0.10
CA LEU A 18 13.87 -2.94 0.03
C LEU A 18 12.34 -2.87 -0.08
N CYS A 19 11.72 -2.11 0.82
CA CYS A 19 10.30 -1.74 0.74
C CYS A 19 10.19 -0.25 0.44
N VAL A 20 9.51 0.12 -0.64
CA VAL A 20 9.30 1.53 -1.00
C VAL A 20 7.96 2.01 -0.44
N GLY A 21 8.02 3.09 0.38
CA GLY A 21 6.85 3.80 0.88
C GLY A 21 6.27 4.74 -0.18
N LEU A 22 4.93 4.77 -0.28
CA LEU A 22 4.20 5.73 -1.13
C LEU A 22 3.43 6.68 -0.21
N ASP A 23 4.10 7.77 0.13
CA ASP A 23 3.65 8.79 1.09
C ASP A 23 3.51 10.15 0.37
N PRO A 24 2.54 10.32 -0.55
CA PRO A 24 2.44 11.52 -1.37
C PRO A 24 2.05 12.74 -0.53
N ASN A 25 2.99 13.65 -0.35
CA ASN A 25 2.76 14.90 0.37
C ASN A 25 2.40 16.01 -0.64
N PRO A 26 1.20 16.60 -0.58
CA PRO A 26 0.76 17.62 -1.56
C PRO A 26 1.68 18.83 -1.64
N ALA A 27 2.33 19.21 -0.53
CA ALA A 27 3.27 20.33 -0.51
C ALA A 27 4.61 20.02 -1.22
N ARG A 28 4.87 18.75 -1.53
CA ARG A 28 6.13 18.27 -2.11
C ARG A 28 5.95 17.57 -3.45
N LEU A 29 4.73 17.45 -3.94
CA LEU A 29 4.48 16.91 -5.28
C LEU A 29 5.17 17.75 -6.34
N PRO A 30 5.79 17.15 -7.35
CA PRO A 30 6.38 17.88 -8.46
C PRO A 30 5.30 18.68 -9.21
N LYS A 31 5.72 19.74 -9.86
CA LYS A 31 4.83 20.56 -10.68
C LYS A 31 4.99 20.21 -12.16
N THR A 32 3.89 20.21 -12.87
CA THR A 32 3.88 20.12 -14.34
C THR A 32 4.49 21.39 -14.96
N ALA A 33 4.74 21.36 -16.26
CA ALA A 33 5.21 22.53 -17.01
C ALA A 33 4.24 23.73 -16.92
N SER A 34 2.94 23.51 -16.68
CA SER A 34 1.94 24.54 -16.45
C SER A 34 1.92 25.09 -15.02
N GLY A 35 2.74 24.54 -14.11
CA GLY A 35 2.80 24.94 -12.70
C GLY A 35 1.78 24.24 -11.79
N ALA A 36 0.89 23.42 -12.32
CA ALA A 36 -0.02 22.59 -11.53
C ALA A 36 0.74 21.42 -10.84
N ALA A 37 0.25 20.96 -9.68
CA ALA A 37 0.77 19.73 -9.08
C ALA A 37 0.49 18.51 -9.98
N VAL A 38 1.45 17.58 -10.06
CA VAL A 38 1.24 16.29 -10.72
C VAL A 38 0.16 15.53 -9.94
N PRO A 39 -0.82 14.89 -10.62
CA PRO A 39 -1.81 14.05 -9.94
C PRO A 39 -1.15 12.97 -9.07
N VAL A 40 -1.74 12.71 -7.91
CA VAL A 40 -1.20 11.75 -6.91
C VAL A 40 -0.99 10.36 -7.51
N PHE A 41 -1.96 9.89 -8.29
CA PHE A 41 -1.85 8.60 -8.98
C PHE A 41 -0.64 8.57 -9.91
N ASP A 42 -0.47 9.57 -10.78
CA ASP A 42 0.63 9.62 -11.75
C ASP A 42 1.99 9.66 -11.05
N PHE A 43 2.11 10.49 -10.01
CA PHE A 43 3.33 10.57 -9.22
C PHE A 43 3.70 9.22 -8.58
N CYS A 44 2.75 8.57 -7.91
CA CYS A 44 3.00 7.28 -7.26
C CYS A 44 3.25 6.16 -8.29
N ARG A 45 2.53 6.15 -9.41
CA ARG A 45 2.76 5.22 -10.52
C ARG A 45 4.20 5.34 -11.05
N ASP A 46 4.67 6.54 -11.29
CA ASP A 46 6.02 6.77 -11.82
C ASP A 46 7.10 6.31 -10.82
N ILE A 47 6.87 6.45 -9.51
CA ILE A 47 7.74 5.88 -8.48
C ILE A 47 7.71 4.34 -8.50
N ILE A 48 6.51 3.75 -8.63
CA ILE A 48 6.34 2.30 -8.71
C ILE A 48 7.14 1.75 -9.91
N ASP A 49 6.92 2.31 -11.10
CA ASP A 49 7.59 1.86 -12.33
C ASP A 49 9.11 2.01 -12.25
N ALA A 50 9.59 3.10 -11.65
CA ALA A 50 11.01 3.35 -11.50
C ALA A 50 11.72 2.44 -10.47
N THR A 51 10.97 1.79 -9.57
CA THR A 51 11.56 1.03 -8.45
C THR A 51 11.15 -0.45 -8.40
N ALA A 52 10.21 -0.88 -9.23
CA ALA A 52 9.64 -2.24 -9.21
C ALA A 52 10.69 -3.35 -9.27
N ASP A 53 11.76 -3.17 -10.04
CA ASP A 53 12.84 -4.15 -10.19
C ASP A 53 13.71 -4.28 -8.92
N THR A 54 13.66 -3.30 -8.04
CA THR A 54 14.56 -3.20 -6.87
C THR A 54 13.87 -3.47 -5.54
N VAL A 55 12.54 -3.61 -5.51
CA VAL A 55 11.78 -3.73 -4.25
C VAL A 55 11.28 -5.14 -3.99
N CYS A 56 11.11 -5.48 -2.71
CA CYS A 56 10.37 -6.67 -2.29
C CYS A 56 8.89 -6.39 -2.00
N ALA A 57 8.52 -5.12 -1.75
CA ALA A 57 7.15 -4.72 -1.48
C ALA A 57 6.96 -3.22 -1.73
N PHE A 58 5.71 -2.80 -1.98
CA PHE A 58 5.28 -1.40 -1.88
C PHE A 58 4.42 -1.18 -0.63
N LYS A 59 4.56 -0.02 0.00
CA LYS A 59 3.84 0.30 1.23
C LYS A 59 3.17 1.69 1.15
N PRO A 60 1.98 1.81 0.53
CA PRO A 60 1.23 3.04 0.53
C PRO A 60 0.75 3.40 1.95
N GLN A 61 0.92 4.67 2.32
CA GLN A 61 0.49 5.20 3.61
C GLN A 61 -0.91 5.79 3.49
N PHE A 62 -1.90 5.08 4.06
CA PHE A 62 -3.32 5.42 3.99
C PHE A 62 -3.62 6.89 4.36
N ALA A 63 -2.98 7.40 5.41
CA ALA A 63 -3.27 8.73 5.94
C ALA A 63 -3.05 9.87 4.92
N TYR A 64 -2.05 9.75 4.04
CA TYR A 64 -1.80 10.77 3.01
C TYR A 64 -2.92 10.81 1.97
N PHE A 65 -3.34 9.64 1.48
CA PHE A 65 -4.45 9.55 0.52
C PHE A 65 -5.77 10.02 1.12
N ALA A 66 -6.08 9.62 2.35
CA ALA A 66 -7.28 10.06 3.07
C ALA A 66 -7.31 11.57 3.30
N ALA A 67 -6.20 12.17 3.72
CA ALA A 67 -6.09 13.60 3.96
C ALA A 67 -6.31 14.44 2.69
N MET A 68 -5.92 13.91 1.53
CA MET A 68 -6.12 14.55 0.23
C MET A 68 -7.45 14.20 -0.44
N ARG A 69 -8.25 13.31 0.14
CA ARG A 69 -9.46 12.72 -0.47
C ARG A 69 -9.18 11.95 -1.78
N GLU A 70 -8.02 11.32 -1.85
CA GLU A 70 -7.53 10.57 -3.00
C GLU A 70 -7.55 9.05 -2.75
N LEU A 71 -8.59 8.56 -2.06
CA LEU A 71 -8.74 7.11 -1.77
C LEU A 71 -8.95 6.29 -3.04
N ASP A 72 -9.57 6.86 -4.06
CA ASP A 72 -9.68 6.27 -5.40
C ASP A 72 -8.29 6.04 -6.03
N ALA A 73 -7.38 7.00 -5.87
CA ALA A 73 -6.01 6.84 -6.34
C ALA A 73 -5.28 5.69 -5.61
N LEU A 74 -5.52 5.51 -4.31
CA LEU A 74 -4.96 4.39 -3.54
C LEU A 74 -5.45 3.04 -4.07
N GLU A 75 -6.75 2.87 -4.29
CA GLU A 75 -7.35 1.65 -4.83
C GLU A 75 -6.77 1.32 -6.22
N ARG A 76 -6.73 2.31 -7.11
CA ARG A 76 -6.17 2.17 -8.46
C ARG A 76 -4.68 1.84 -8.45
N LEU A 77 -3.89 2.39 -7.52
CA LEU A 77 -2.46 2.09 -7.40
C LEU A 77 -2.22 0.65 -6.97
N THR A 78 -3.01 0.12 -6.04
CA THR A 78 -2.89 -1.29 -5.65
C THR A 78 -3.22 -2.22 -6.81
N ALA A 79 -4.32 -1.95 -7.52
CA ALA A 79 -4.67 -2.69 -8.74
C ALA A 79 -3.56 -2.58 -9.79
N TYR A 80 -3.01 -1.39 -10.02
CA TYR A 80 -1.91 -1.15 -10.94
C TYR A 80 -0.66 -1.98 -10.62
N ILE A 81 -0.27 -2.04 -9.35
CA ILE A 81 0.87 -2.86 -8.91
C ILE A 81 0.64 -4.33 -9.25
N HIS A 82 -0.52 -4.88 -8.91
CA HIS A 82 -0.84 -6.28 -9.17
C HIS A 82 -0.91 -6.62 -10.66
N GLU A 83 -1.41 -5.70 -11.49
CA GLU A 83 -1.55 -5.92 -12.94
C GLU A 83 -0.23 -5.75 -13.69
N ARG A 84 0.55 -4.74 -13.34
CA ARG A 84 1.74 -4.37 -14.09
C ARG A 84 3.04 -4.95 -13.53
N HIS A 85 3.06 -5.23 -12.24
CA HIS A 85 4.21 -5.76 -11.51
C HIS A 85 3.82 -6.99 -10.67
N PRO A 86 3.30 -8.05 -11.32
CA PRO A 86 2.79 -9.22 -10.60
C PRO A 86 3.86 -9.84 -9.70
N GLY A 87 3.43 -10.26 -8.51
CA GLY A 87 4.30 -10.86 -7.51
C GLY A 87 4.97 -9.87 -6.55
N ILE A 88 4.79 -8.55 -6.73
CA ILE A 88 5.20 -7.56 -5.72
C ILE A 88 4.03 -7.32 -4.77
N PRO A 89 4.13 -7.69 -3.49
CA PRO A 89 3.06 -7.50 -2.54
C PRO A 89 2.89 -6.04 -2.13
N VAL A 90 1.65 -5.68 -1.80
CA VAL A 90 1.27 -4.35 -1.30
C VAL A 90 0.92 -4.44 0.19
N ILE A 91 1.61 -3.64 1.00
CA ILE A 91 1.38 -3.51 2.44
C ILE A 91 0.62 -2.20 2.68
N LEU A 92 -0.66 -2.25 3.03
CA LEU A 92 -1.41 -1.04 3.38
C LEU A 92 -1.00 -0.54 4.77
N ASP A 93 -0.30 0.59 4.83
CA ASP A 93 0.09 1.19 6.10
C ASP A 93 -1.05 2.06 6.65
N ALA A 94 -1.98 1.41 7.36
CA ALA A 94 -3.21 2.03 7.87
C ALA A 94 -3.32 1.98 9.40
N LYS A 95 -2.44 1.22 10.06
CA LYS A 95 -2.41 1.06 11.54
C LYS A 95 -3.80 0.79 12.12
N ARG A 96 -4.50 -0.18 11.48
CA ARG A 96 -5.83 -0.59 11.92
C ARG A 96 -5.76 -1.36 13.23
N GLY A 97 -6.86 -1.42 13.92
CA GLY A 97 -7.02 -2.17 15.15
C GLY A 97 -8.31 -1.73 15.81
N ASP A 98 -9.18 -2.67 16.11
CA ASP A 98 -10.47 -2.44 16.77
C ASP A 98 -11.04 -3.77 17.23
N ILE A 99 -12.26 -3.76 17.78
CA ILE A 99 -12.93 -4.93 18.31
C ILE A 99 -14.03 -5.45 17.38
N GLY A 100 -14.23 -6.76 17.39
CA GLY A 100 -15.40 -7.43 16.83
C GLY A 100 -15.73 -7.01 15.39
N SER A 101 -16.93 -6.50 15.18
CA SER A 101 -17.43 -6.11 13.86
C SER A 101 -16.64 -4.96 13.21
N THR A 102 -16.09 -4.04 14.00
CA THR A 102 -15.29 -2.94 13.49
C THR A 102 -13.94 -3.44 12.95
N ALA A 103 -13.28 -4.36 13.66
CA ALA A 103 -12.06 -4.99 13.15
C ALA A 103 -12.31 -5.73 11.82
N ARG A 104 -13.48 -6.41 11.70
CA ARG A 104 -13.89 -7.05 10.45
C ARG A 104 -14.10 -6.04 9.31
N ALA A 105 -14.72 -4.88 9.60
CA ALA A 105 -14.88 -3.83 8.61
C ALA A 105 -13.55 -3.28 8.10
N TYR A 106 -12.54 -3.14 8.96
CA TYR A 106 -11.18 -2.78 8.55
C TYR A 106 -10.48 -3.87 7.73
N ALA A 107 -10.77 -5.15 7.99
CA ALA A 107 -10.23 -6.22 7.15
C ALA A 107 -10.86 -6.18 5.74
N VAL A 108 -12.18 -5.98 5.64
CA VAL A 108 -12.87 -5.77 4.35
C VAL A 108 -12.28 -4.57 3.61
N GLU A 109 -12.09 -3.44 4.30
CA GLU A 109 -11.47 -2.25 3.73
C GLU A 109 -10.09 -2.56 3.14
N ALA A 110 -9.21 -3.19 3.90
CA ALA A 110 -7.84 -3.44 3.47
C ALA A 110 -7.75 -4.47 2.34
N PHE A 111 -8.45 -5.59 2.46
CA PHE A 111 -8.26 -6.75 1.58
C PHE A 111 -9.25 -6.82 0.42
N GLU A 112 -10.48 -6.34 0.60
CA GLU A 112 -11.51 -6.43 -0.44
C GLU A 112 -11.68 -5.11 -1.21
N VAL A 113 -11.60 -3.95 -0.53
CA VAL A 113 -11.71 -2.64 -1.19
C VAL A 113 -10.38 -2.24 -1.81
N TYR A 114 -9.31 -2.18 -1.02
CA TYR A 114 -8.00 -1.78 -1.53
C TYR A 114 -7.18 -2.92 -2.12
N GLY A 115 -7.58 -4.18 -1.94
CA GLY A 115 -6.88 -5.34 -2.49
C GLY A 115 -5.46 -5.52 -1.96
N ALA A 116 -5.14 -5.01 -0.76
CA ALA A 116 -3.81 -5.13 -0.18
C ALA A 116 -3.48 -6.59 0.20
N ASP A 117 -2.22 -6.97 0.18
CA ASP A 117 -1.74 -8.30 0.59
C ASP A 117 -1.47 -8.38 2.09
N ALA A 118 -1.21 -7.23 2.72
CA ALA A 118 -1.03 -7.09 4.15
C ALA A 118 -1.50 -5.70 4.63
N VAL A 119 -1.82 -5.59 5.92
CA VAL A 119 -2.15 -4.33 6.57
C VAL A 119 -1.40 -4.18 7.89
N THR A 120 -0.91 -2.98 8.19
CA THR A 120 -0.29 -2.72 9.49
C THR A 120 -1.36 -2.57 10.57
N LEU A 121 -1.10 -3.15 11.75
CA LEU A 121 -2.01 -3.15 12.89
C LEU A 121 -1.43 -2.41 14.07
N SER A 122 -2.31 -1.78 14.87
CA SER A 122 -2.00 -1.34 16.22
C SER A 122 -2.08 -2.53 17.17
N PRO A 123 -0.98 -2.90 17.88
CA PRO A 123 -0.93 -4.15 18.65
C PRO A 123 -1.64 -4.10 20.00
N TYR A 124 -2.06 -2.92 20.45
CA TYR A 124 -2.50 -2.70 21.84
C TYR A 124 -4.00 -2.95 22.10
N MET A 125 -4.72 -3.42 21.09
CA MET A 125 -6.18 -3.67 21.20
C MET A 125 -6.54 -5.10 21.59
N GLY A 126 -5.57 -6.00 21.88
CA GLY A 126 -5.77 -7.40 22.30
C GLY A 126 -5.35 -8.44 21.27
N LEU A 127 -5.17 -9.70 21.72
CA LEU A 127 -4.68 -10.81 20.90
C LEU A 127 -5.72 -11.35 19.92
N ASP A 128 -6.99 -11.33 20.30
CA ASP A 128 -8.15 -11.76 19.50
C ASP A 128 -8.35 -10.95 18.21
N ARG A 129 -7.66 -9.85 18.08
CA ARG A 129 -7.73 -8.89 16.97
C ARG A 129 -6.73 -9.15 15.86
N LYS A 130 -5.74 -9.98 16.13
CA LYS A 130 -4.78 -10.48 15.14
C LYS A 130 -5.37 -11.60 14.27
N SER A 131 -6.48 -12.19 14.68
CA SER A 131 -7.11 -13.32 13.99
C SER A 131 -8.00 -12.93 12.82
N VAL A 132 -8.14 -11.65 12.53
CA VAL A 132 -8.95 -11.12 11.40
C VAL A 132 -8.07 -10.69 10.22
N VAL A 133 -6.78 -10.87 10.37
CA VAL A 133 -5.78 -10.49 9.35
C VAL A 133 -5.14 -11.74 8.78
#